data_236ecf34a44d315da38c7614dad6a56f
#
_entry.id   236ecf34a44d315da38c7614dad6a56f
#
_cell.length_a   1.000
_cell.length_b   1.000
_cell.length_c   1.000
_cell.angle_alpha   90.00
_cell.angle_beta   90.00
_cell.angle_gamma   90.00
#
_symmetry.space_group_name_H-M   'P 1'
#
loop_
_entity.id
_entity.type
_entity.pdbx_description
1 polymer ?
#
loop_
_entity_poly.entity_id
_entity_poly.type
_entity_poly.pdbx_seq_one_letter_code
_entity_poly.pdbx_strand_id
1 'polypeptide(L)'
;MALDTSELKEDCKRRTTLSKIKKLKTLMNTYWMLCDAVHQANDFYCDQLMAVMFSLFVHVTIKAYFFFLFLRAGEVFAMISEAAWVLVYICYAVLLVNSGTYVTKSADEMRLVISQFVNKNLNPSLRKQLEVFLLHLLHHNSKFSARGFFQNYNETLTSMAGAVTTYLVILIQFQTERQTI
;
A
#
# COMPACT_ATOMS: atom_id res chain seq x y z
N MET A 1 -42.11 36.74 -27.88
CA MET A 1 -40.64 36.88 -27.92
C MET A 1 -39.95 36.46 -26.60
N ALA A 2 -40.65 36.22 -25.51
CA ALA A 2 -40.07 35.83 -24.21
C ALA A 2 -40.00 34.30 -23.97
N LEU A 3 -40.65 33.50 -24.78
CA LEU A 3 -40.64 32.01 -24.67
C LEU A 3 -39.33 31.40 -25.19
N ASP A 4 -38.65 32.06 -26.12
CA ASP A 4 -37.45 31.49 -26.78
C ASP A 4 -36.17 31.51 -25.88
N THR A 5 -36.10 32.47 -24.95
CA THR A 5 -34.95 32.62 -24.03
C THR A 5 -34.97 31.62 -22.87
N SER A 6 -36.15 31.16 -22.44
CA SER A 6 -36.29 30.18 -21.37
C SER A 6 -35.94 28.76 -21.87
N GLU A 7 -36.37 28.40 -23.06
CA GLU A 7 -36.04 27.12 -23.70
C GLU A 7 -34.54 27.01 -24.02
N LEU A 8 -33.90 28.07 -24.51
CA LEU A 8 -32.45 28.12 -24.77
C LEU A 8 -31.64 27.91 -23.48
N LYS A 9 -32.09 28.51 -22.37
CA LYS A 9 -31.43 28.39 -21.06
C LYS A 9 -31.56 27.00 -20.47
N GLU A 10 -32.69 26.36 -20.68
CA GLU A 10 -32.96 24.97 -20.24
C GLU A 10 -32.15 23.96 -21.06
N ASP A 11 -32.05 24.15 -22.37
CA ASP A 11 -31.27 23.31 -23.28
C ASP A 11 -29.74 23.44 -23.00
N CYS A 12 -29.25 24.62 -22.69
CA CYS A 12 -27.88 24.87 -22.29
C CYS A 12 -27.56 24.19 -20.95
N LYS A 13 -28.46 24.26 -19.97
CA LYS A 13 -28.35 23.59 -18.66
C LYS A 13 -28.36 22.07 -18.82
N ARG A 14 -29.20 21.54 -19.70
CA ARG A 14 -29.30 20.11 -20.03
C ARG A 14 -28.03 19.59 -20.67
N ARG A 15 -27.47 20.30 -21.66
CA ARG A 15 -26.20 19.93 -22.33
C ARG A 15 -25.03 19.94 -21.36
N THR A 16 -24.96 20.94 -20.48
CA THR A 16 -23.90 21.04 -19.46
C THR A 16 -23.99 19.87 -18.47
N THR A 17 -25.20 19.49 -18.06
CA THR A 17 -25.42 18.35 -17.17
C THR A 17 -25.05 17.04 -17.87
N LEU A 18 -25.42 16.85 -19.12
CA LEU A 18 -25.07 15.66 -19.91
C LEU A 18 -23.57 15.50 -20.08
N SER A 19 -22.85 16.60 -20.33
CA SER A 19 -21.40 16.61 -20.43
C SER A 19 -20.72 16.21 -19.10
N LYS A 20 -21.24 16.70 -17.97
CA LYS A 20 -20.76 16.33 -16.62
C LYS A 20 -20.99 14.86 -16.32
N ILE A 21 -22.16 14.31 -16.68
CA ILE A 21 -22.48 12.89 -16.49
C ILE A 21 -21.53 12.04 -17.36
N LYS A 22 -21.27 12.42 -18.60
CA LYS A 22 -20.34 11.69 -19.48
C LYS A 22 -18.93 11.68 -18.94
N LYS A 23 -18.43 12.82 -18.45
CA LYS A 23 -17.10 12.90 -17.79
C LYS A 23 -17.03 12.04 -16.53
N LEU A 24 -18.08 12.05 -15.70
CA LEU A 24 -18.14 11.21 -14.51
C LEU A 24 -18.11 9.73 -14.89
N LYS A 25 -18.88 9.31 -15.88
CA LYS A 25 -18.91 7.91 -16.33
C LYS A 25 -17.55 7.46 -16.88
N THR A 26 -16.84 8.33 -17.61
CA THR A 26 -15.48 8.05 -18.07
C THR A 26 -14.52 7.89 -16.88
N LEU A 27 -14.59 8.78 -15.90
CA LEU A 27 -13.76 8.71 -14.70
C LEU A 27 -14.04 7.41 -13.92
N MET A 28 -15.30 7.02 -13.78
CA MET A 28 -15.69 5.76 -13.15
C MET A 28 -15.10 4.56 -13.88
N ASN A 29 -15.22 4.52 -15.21
CA ASN A 29 -14.66 3.41 -15.99
C ASN A 29 -13.13 3.33 -15.86
N THR A 30 -12.44 4.48 -15.91
CA THR A 30 -10.97 4.52 -15.72
C THR A 30 -10.58 4.02 -14.32
N TYR A 31 -11.32 4.41 -13.30
CA TYR A 31 -11.09 3.92 -11.94
C TYR A 31 -11.29 2.39 -11.83
N TRP A 32 -12.33 1.84 -12.47
CA TRP A 32 -12.56 0.40 -12.48
C TRP A 32 -11.44 -0.36 -13.18
N MET A 33 -11.00 0.12 -14.32
CA MET A 33 -9.84 -0.48 -15.02
C MET A 33 -8.58 -0.43 -14.14
N LEU A 34 -8.38 0.65 -13.39
CA LEU A 34 -7.26 0.77 -12.47
C LEU A 34 -7.39 -0.21 -11.29
N CYS A 35 -8.57 -0.34 -10.70
CA CYS A 35 -8.81 -1.31 -9.62
C CYS A 35 -8.60 -2.75 -10.07
N ASP A 36 -9.06 -3.09 -11.27
CA ASP A 36 -8.87 -4.42 -11.85
C ASP A 36 -7.39 -4.70 -12.14
N ALA A 37 -6.67 -3.74 -12.69
CA ALA A 37 -5.22 -3.83 -12.89
C ALA A 37 -4.45 -4.00 -11.57
N VAL A 38 -4.83 -3.26 -10.51
CA VAL A 38 -4.24 -3.40 -9.18
C VAL A 38 -4.55 -4.78 -8.59
N HIS A 39 -5.76 -5.28 -8.79
CA HIS A 39 -6.14 -6.62 -8.31
C HIS A 39 -5.34 -7.71 -9.02
N GLN A 40 -5.24 -7.66 -10.34
CA GLN A 40 -4.44 -8.60 -11.13
C GLN A 40 -2.95 -8.52 -10.76
N ALA A 41 -2.42 -7.30 -10.60
CA ALA A 41 -1.05 -7.11 -10.14
C ALA A 41 -0.83 -7.68 -8.73
N ASN A 42 -1.78 -7.47 -7.82
CA ASN A 42 -1.71 -8.04 -6.47
C ASN A 42 -1.70 -9.57 -6.49
N ASP A 43 -2.54 -10.19 -7.28
CA ASP A 43 -2.59 -11.66 -7.39
C ASP A 43 -1.30 -12.23 -7.99
N PHE A 44 -0.73 -11.55 -8.99
CA PHE A 44 0.50 -11.98 -9.64
C PHE A 44 1.75 -11.79 -8.75
N TYR A 45 1.84 -10.65 -8.07
CA TYR A 45 3.03 -10.29 -7.28
C TYR A 45 2.94 -10.71 -5.81
N CYS A 46 1.79 -11.20 -5.34
CA CYS A 46 1.57 -11.57 -3.95
C CYS A 46 2.61 -12.60 -3.44
N ASP A 47 2.78 -13.69 -4.17
CA ASP A 47 3.69 -14.77 -3.78
C ASP A 47 5.16 -14.31 -3.88
N GLN A 48 5.46 -13.48 -4.88
CA GLN A 48 6.79 -12.91 -5.05
C GLN A 48 7.11 -11.92 -3.93
N LEU A 49 6.15 -11.10 -3.51
CA LEU A 49 6.31 -10.17 -2.39
C LEU A 49 6.55 -10.90 -1.08
N MET A 50 5.82 -11.99 -0.83
CA MET A 50 6.02 -12.85 0.33
C MET A 50 7.43 -13.47 0.33
N ALA A 51 7.89 -13.99 -0.81
CA ALA A 51 9.23 -14.56 -0.94
C ALA A 51 10.32 -13.51 -0.69
N VAL A 52 10.15 -12.28 -1.21
CA VAL A 52 11.08 -11.16 -0.98
C VAL A 52 11.12 -10.76 0.50
N MET A 53 9.97 -10.66 1.17
CA MET A 53 9.91 -10.33 2.60
C MET A 53 10.57 -11.40 3.46
N PHE A 54 10.33 -12.67 3.15
CA PHE A 54 11.00 -13.77 3.84
C PHE A 54 12.52 -13.75 3.60
N SER A 55 12.96 -13.52 2.37
CA SER A 55 14.37 -13.39 2.03
C SER A 55 15.05 -12.24 2.80
N LEU A 56 14.37 -11.07 2.87
CA LEU A 56 14.85 -9.93 3.67
C LEU A 56 15.02 -10.29 5.15
N PHE A 57 14.04 -10.96 5.72
CA PHE A 57 14.11 -11.44 7.11
C PHE A 57 15.34 -12.31 7.36
N VAL A 58 15.57 -13.30 6.50
CA VAL A 58 16.73 -14.22 6.60
C VAL A 58 18.05 -13.45 6.44
N HIS A 59 18.15 -12.55 5.44
CA HIS A 59 19.36 -11.75 5.22
C HIS A 59 19.67 -10.82 6.39
N VAL A 60 18.69 -10.11 6.92
CA VAL A 60 18.88 -9.23 8.09
C VAL A 60 19.36 -10.04 9.29
N THR A 61 18.77 -11.21 9.54
CA THR A 61 19.16 -12.06 10.67
C THR A 61 20.60 -12.55 10.53
N ILE A 62 20.98 -13.06 9.36
CA ILE A 62 22.34 -13.55 9.08
C ILE A 62 23.36 -12.41 9.19
N LYS A 63 23.09 -11.26 8.58
CA LYS A 63 23.99 -10.11 8.61
C LYS A 63 24.16 -9.52 9.99
N ALA A 64 23.09 -9.44 10.78
CA ALA A 64 23.14 -9.01 12.16
C ALA A 64 23.97 -9.97 13.04
N TYR A 65 23.86 -11.28 12.77
CA TYR A 65 24.69 -12.27 13.45
C TYR A 65 26.17 -12.13 13.12
N PHE A 66 26.54 -11.98 11.84
CA PHE A 66 27.94 -11.74 11.44
C PHE A 66 28.48 -10.43 11.99
N PHE A 67 27.68 -9.37 11.99
CA PHE A 67 28.05 -8.11 12.64
C PHE A 67 28.45 -8.33 14.10
N PHE A 68 27.66 -9.10 14.85
CA PHE A 68 27.97 -9.42 16.24
C PHE A 68 29.26 -10.22 16.39
N LEU A 69 29.52 -11.18 15.47
CA LEU A 69 30.76 -11.96 15.47
C LEU A 69 32.00 -11.09 15.25
N PHE A 70 31.97 -10.21 14.26
CA PHE A 70 33.09 -9.31 13.96
C PHE A 70 33.30 -8.25 15.04
N LEU A 71 32.22 -7.80 15.67
CA LEU A 71 32.31 -6.93 16.87
C LEU A 71 33.11 -7.61 17.98
N ARG A 72 32.87 -8.90 18.22
CA ARG A 72 33.56 -9.68 19.24
C ARG A 72 35.01 -10.03 18.86
N ALA A 73 35.26 -10.24 17.58
CA ALA A 73 36.59 -10.48 17.03
C ALA A 73 37.48 -9.23 16.97
N GLY A 74 36.88 -8.02 17.10
CA GLY A 74 37.60 -6.76 17.01
C GLY A 74 37.97 -6.33 15.58
N GLU A 75 37.38 -6.97 14.57
CA GLU A 75 37.62 -6.66 13.15
C GLU A 75 36.78 -5.48 12.69
N VAL A 76 37.26 -4.26 12.90
CA VAL A 76 36.49 -3.01 12.66
C VAL A 76 36.06 -2.86 11.20
N PHE A 77 36.89 -3.22 10.24
CA PHE A 77 36.55 -3.08 8.81
C PHE A 77 35.38 -4.02 8.41
N ALA A 78 35.44 -5.28 8.80
CA ALA A 78 34.37 -6.25 8.54
C ALA A 78 33.07 -5.84 9.24
N MET A 79 33.16 -5.37 10.50
CA MET A 79 32.02 -4.87 11.26
C MET A 79 31.30 -3.72 10.55
N ILE A 80 32.05 -2.70 10.05
CA ILE A 80 31.47 -1.56 9.34
C ILE A 80 30.78 -2.02 8.06
N SER A 81 31.39 -2.94 7.31
CA SER A 81 30.83 -3.51 6.09
C SER A 81 29.51 -4.22 6.36
N GLU A 82 29.43 -5.08 7.38
CA GLU A 82 28.21 -5.79 7.74
C GLU A 82 27.11 -4.84 8.25
N ALA A 83 27.48 -3.84 9.03
CA ALA A 83 26.54 -2.80 9.48
C ALA A 83 25.92 -2.04 8.30
N ALA A 84 26.72 -1.68 7.30
CA ALA A 84 26.22 -1.02 6.09
C ALA A 84 25.22 -1.89 5.33
N TRP A 85 25.47 -3.18 5.18
CA TRP A 85 24.55 -4.11 4.55
C TRP A 85 23.24 -4.25 5.33
N VAL A 86 23.28 -4.34 6.65
CA VAL A 86 22.08 -4.38 7.51
C VAL A 86 21.22 -3.13 7.27
N LEU A 87 21.84 -1.94 7.24
CA LEU A 87 21.12 -0.69 6.96
C LEU A 87 20.45 -0.69 5.58
N VAL A 88 21.15 -1.16 4.55
CA VAL A 88 20.59 -1.27 3.19
C VAL A 88 19.35 -2.17 3.19
N TYR A 89 19.38 -3.33 3.81
CA TYR A 89 18.23 -4.24 3.87
C TYR A 89 17.06 -3.66 4.66
N ILE A 90 17.34 -2.95 5.76
CA ILE A 90 16.29 -2.27 6.54
C ILE A 90 15.65 -1.15 5.70
N CYS A 91 16.45 -0.31 5.03
CA CYS A 91 15.93 0.74 4.15
C CYS A 91 15.05 0.13 3.03
N TYR A 92 15.48 -0.96 2.43
CA TYR A 92 14.72 -1.63 1.38
C TYR A 92 13.38 -2.16 1.92
N ALA A 93 13.35 -2.79 3.10
CA ALA A 93 12.13 -3.26 3.74
C ALA A 93 11.16 -2.09 4.03
N VAL A 94 11.67 -0.97 4.57
CA VAL A 94 10.87 0.22 4.87
C VAL A 94 10.29 0.84 3.59
N LEU A 95 11.08 0.96 2.52
CA LEU A 95 10.62 1.49 1.23
C LEU A 95 9.51 0.62 0.63
N LEU A 96 9.66 -0.69 0.70
CA LEU A 96 8.68 -1.65 0.19
C LEU A 96 7.34 -1.51 0.93
N VAL A 97 7.39 -1.43 2.25
CA VAL A 97 6.21 -1.25 3.12
C VAL A 97 5.55 0.11 2.89
N ASN A 98 6.34 1.19 2.83
CA ASN A 98 5.80 2.54 2.61
C ASN A 98 5.11 2.66 1.24
N SER A 99 5.64 2.02 0.20
CA SER A 99 5.02 2.02 -1.13
C SER A 99 3.62 1.40 -1.09
N GLY A 100 3.44 0.28 -0.40
CA GLY A 100 2.13 -0.35 -0.21
C GLY A 100 1.15 0.50 0.59
N THR A 101 1.63 1.15 1.65
CA THR A 101 0.83 2.05 2.49
C THR A 101 0.36 3.28 1.70
N TYR A 102 1.22 3.83 0.85
CA TYR A 102 0.89 5.00 0.03
C TYR A 102 -0.26 4.71 -0.94
N VAL A 103 -0.22 3.57 -1.62
CA VAL A 103 -1.29 3.13 -2.54
C VAL A 103 -2.62 2.98 -1.79
N THR A 104 -2.62 2.34 -0.63
CA THR A 104 -3.82 2.14 0.18
C THR A 104 -4.42 3.48 0.66
N LYS A 105 -3.58 4.40 1.16
CA LYS A 105 -4.03 5.74 1.58
C LYS A 105 -4.64 6.52 0.44
N SER A 106 -4.04 6.52 -0.74
CA SER A 106 -4.57 7.23 -1.92
C SER A 106 -5.95 6.70 -2.33
N ALA A 107 -6.19 5.38 -2.20
CA ALA A 107 -7.50 4.79 -2.46
C ALA A 107 -8.55 5.23 -1.42
N ASP A 108 -8.18 5.32 -0.14
CA ASP A 108 -9.07 5.75 0.93
C ASP A 108 -9.39 7.25 0.84
N GLU A 109 -8.43 8.10 0.48
CA GLU A 109 -8.65 9.52 0.22
C GLU A 109 -9.66 9.74 -0.92
N MET A 110 -9.57 8.94 -1.98
CA MET A 110 -10.52 9.01 -3.09
C MET A 110 -11.95 8.69 -2.64
N ARG A 111 -12.14 7.71 -1.75
CA ARG A 111 -13.45 7.40 -1.15
C ARG A 111 -14.02 8.58 -0.37
N LEU A 112 -13.18 9.25 0.44
CA LEU A 112 -13.58 10.43 1.21
C LEU A 112 -14.01 11.58 0.28
N VAL A 113 -13.25 11.87 -0.75
CA VAL A 113 -13.58 12.91 -1.72
C VAL A 113 -14.93 12.62 -2.39
N ILE A 114 -15.17 11.38 -2.85
CA ILE A 114 -16.44 11.01 -3.49
C ILE A 114 -17.61 11.12 -2.52
N SER A 115 -17.44 10.69 -1.26
CA SER A 115 -18.49 10.80 -0.24
C SER A 115 -18.88 12.26 0.04
N GLN A 116 -17.92 13.18 0.04
CA GLN A 116 -18.17 14.62 0.17
C GLN A 116 -18.92 15.19 -1.05
N PHE A 117 -18.62 14.68 -2.25
CA PHE A 117 -19.34 15.09 -3.45
C PHE A 117 -20.79 14.63 -3.48
N VAL A 118 -21.10 13.44 -2.98
CA VAL A 118 -22.48 12.92 -2.87
C VAL A 118 -23.36 13.81 -1.97
N ASN A 119 -22.76 14.42 -0.93
CA ASN A 119 -23.48 15.29 0.01
C ASN A 119 -23.71 16.73 -0.49
N LYS A 120 -23.16 17.11 -1.65
CA LYS A 120 -23.44 18.43 -2.27
C LYS A 120 -24.78 18.41 -3.00
N ASN A 121 -25.39 19.60 -3.14
CA ASN A 121 -26.61 19.80 -3.92
C ASN A 121 -26.37 19.52 -5.42
N LEU A 122 -26.43 18.25 -5.79
CA LEU A 122 -26.24 17.77 -7.15
C LEU A 122 -27.60 17.43 -7.78
N ASN A 123 -27.60 17.44 -9.11
CA ASN A 123 -28.75 16.99 -9.89
C ASN A 123 -29.11 15.52 -9.51
N PRO A 124 -30.38 15.14 -9.27
CA PRO A 124 -30.77 13.81 -8.76
C PRO A 124 -30.19 12.65 -9.55
N SER A 125 -30.09 12.80 -10.88
CA SER A 125 -29.50 11.77 -11.75
C SER A 125 -27.98 11.60 -11.53
N LEU A 126 -27.26 12.67 -11.26
CA LEU A 126 -25.83 12.65 -10.99
C LEU A 126 -25.55 12.07 -9.60
N ARG A 127 -26.39 12.44 -8.64
CA ARG A 127 -26.32 11.94 -7.25
C ARG A 127 -26.48 10.43 -7.21
N LYS A 128 -27.51 9.89 -7.90
CA LYS A 128 -27.75 8.43 -7.96
C LYS A 128 -26.56 7.67 -8.54
N GLN A 129 -25.91 8.20 -9.56
CA GLN A 129 -24.71 7.56 -10.15
C GLN A 129 -23.51 7.61 -9.19
N LEU A 130 -23.33 8.71 -8.47
CA LEU A 130 -22.28 8.84 -7.45
C LEU A 130 -22.53 7.93 -6.25
N GLU A 131 -23.78 7.77 -5.80
CA GLU A 131 -24.16 6.86 -4.73
C GLU A 131 -23.87 5.40 -5.11
N VAL A 132 -24.24 4.98 -6.31
CA VAL A 132 -23.92 3.64 -6.84
C VAL A 132 -22.40 3.45 -6.92
N PHE A 133 -21.65 4.44 -7.37
CA PHE A 133 -20.21 4.39 -7.44
C PHE A 133 -19.57 4.29 -6.04
N LEU A 134 -20.05 5.08 -5.08
CA LEU A 134 -19.57 5.01 -3.71
C LEU A 134 -19.88 3.65 -3.07
N LEU A 135 -21.06 3.08 -3.31
CA LEU A 135 -21.43 1.75 -2.83
C LEU A 135 -20.47 0.68 -3.39
N HIS A 136 -20.18 0.74 -4.68
CA HIS A 136 -19.21 -0.15 -5.30
C HIS A 136 -17.80 0.04 -4.74
N LEU A 137 -17.35 1.28 -4.53
CA LEU A 137 -16.07 1.60 -3.90
C LEU A 137 -15.94 1.03 -2.48
N LEU A 138 -17.03 1.04 -1.70
CA LEU A 138 -17.09 0.47 -0.36
C LEU A 138 -17.05 -1.07 -0.39
N HIS A 139 -17.67 -1.66 -1.40
CA HIS A 139 -17.71 -3.12 -1.55
C HIS A 139 -16.40 -3.68 -2.13
N HIS A 140 -15.76 -2.95 -3.03
CA HIS A 140 -14.48 -3.34 -3.65
C HIS A 140 -13.31 -2.85 -2.80
N ASN A 141 -12.80 -3.75 -1.97
CA ASN A 141 -11.69 -3.45 -1.07
C ASN A 141 -10.37 -3.49 -1.88
N SER A 142 -10.00 -2.37 -2.53
CA SER A 142 -8.76 -2.22 -3.30
C SER A 142 -7.52 -2.07 -2.39
N LYS A 143 -7.40 -2.94 -1.38
CA LYS A 143 -6.19 -2.99 -0.56
C LYS A 143 -5.15 -3.83 -1.27
N PHE A 144 -3.99 -3.26 -1.52
CA PHE A 144 -2.82 -3.99 -1.94
C PHE A 144 -2.37 -4.85 -0.75
N SER A 145 -2.73 -6.11 -0.76
CA SER A 145 -2.48 -7.02 0.37
C SER A 145 -2.06 -8.38 -0.19
N ALA A 146 -0.83 -8.77 0.10
CA ALA A 146 -0.39 -10.12 -0.20
C ALA A 146 -1.23 -11.14 0.62
N ARG A 147 -2.36 -11.60 0.06
CA ARG A 147 -3.33 -12.53 0.67
C ARG A 147 -3.76 -12.16 2.10
N GLY A 148 -3.90 -10.86 2.42
CA GLY A 148 -4.25 -10.39 3.75
C GLY A 148 -3.08 -10.30 4.75
N PHE A 149 -1.89 -10.77 4.41
CA PHE A 149 -0.73 -10.74 5.30
C PHE A 149 -0.21 -9.32 5.60
N PHE A 150 -0.44 -8.38 4.68
CA PHE A 150 0.06 -7.00 4.80
C PHE A 150 -1.05 -5.96 4.98
N GLN A 151 -2.16 -6.32 5.61
CA GLN A 151 -3.21 -5.33 5.94
C GLN A 151 -2.70 -4.24 6.88
N ASN A 152 -1.75 -4.57 7.76
CA ASN A 152 -1.09 -3.64 8.67
C ASN A 152 0.43 -3.74 8.49
N TYR A 153 0.96 -3.06 7.48
CA TYR A 153 2.39 -3.07 7.16
C TYR A 153 3.31 -2.74 8.36
N ASN A 154 2.91 -1.79 9.20
CA ASN A 154 3.68 -1.43 10.39
C ASN A 154 3.71 -2.56 11.43
N GLU A 155 2.61 -3.28 11.60
CA GLU A 155 2.51 -4.42 12.51
C GLU A 155 3.36 -5.59 12.02
N THR A 156 3.38 -5.82 10.71
CA THR A 156 4.25 -6.83 10.08
C THR A 156 5.71 -6.52 10.30
N LEU A 157 6.15 -5.26 10.09
CA LEU A 157 7.54 -4.83 10.35
C LEU A 157 7.92 -5.00 11.82
N THR A 158 7.03 -4.64 12.75
CA THR A 158 7.28 -4.79 14.18
C THR A 158 7.40 -6.27 14.56
N SER A 159 6.54 -7.12 14.03
CA SER A 159 6.60 -8.57 14.25
C SER A 159 7.88 -9.18 13.69
N MET A 160 8.30 -8.74 12.49
CA MET A 160 9.57 -9.17 11.90
C MET A 160 10.77 -8.73 12.74
N ALA A 161 10.79 -7.49 13.23
CA ALA A 161 11.86 -6.99 14.09
C ALA A 161 11.94 -7.79 15.39
N GLY A 162 10.82 -8.12 16.01
CA GLY A 162 10.74 -9.00 17.18
C GLY A 162 11.29 -10.39 16.91
N ALA A 163 10.91 -11.00 15.79
CA ALA A 163 11.42 -12.31 15.39
C ALA A 163 12.94 -12.30 15.13
N VAL A 164 13.46 -11.30 14.38
CA VAL A 164 14.91 -11.13 14.16
C VAL A 164 15.65 -11.06 15.50
N THR A 165 15.16 -10.23 16.43
CA THR A 165 15.79 -10.07 17.76
C THR A 165 15.80 -11.41 18.52
N THR A 166 14.70 -12.14 18.51
CA THR A 166 14.60 -13.44 19.19
C THR A 166 15.58 -14.45 18.61
N TYR A 167 15.63 -14.59 17.29
CA TYR A 167 16.57 -15.50 16.61
C TYR A 167 18.01 -15.12 16.84
N LEU A 168 18.32 -13.81 16.83
CA LEU A 168 19.67 -13.31 17.10
C LEU A 168 20.13 -13.67 18.51
N VAL A 169 19.27 -13.48 19.53
CA VAL A 169 19.58 -13.84 20.91
C VAL A 169 19.86 -15.33 21.04
N ILE A 170 19.04 -16.18 20.43
CA ILE A 170 19.23 -17.63 20.43
C ILE A 170 20.58 -18.01 19.81
N LEU A 171 20.92 -17.47 18.64
CA LEU A 171 22.18 -17.74 17.94
C LEU A 171 23.40 -17.32 18.79
N ILE A 172 23.32 -16.17 19.43
CA ILE A 172 24.38 -15.65 20.31
C ILE A 172 24.57 -16.56 21.52
N GLN A 173 23.49 -17.03 22.14
CA GLN A 173 23.53 -17.93 23.30
C GLN A 173 24.21 -19.25 22.95
N PHE A 174 23.82 -19.88 21.83
CA PHE A 174 24.47 -21.12 21.38
C PHE A 174 25.96 -20.95 21.10
N GLN A 175 26.40 -19.82 20.62
CA GLN A 175 27.80 -19.58 20.36
C GLN A 175 28.61 -19.36 21.64
N THR A 176 28.00 -18.67 22.62
CA THR A 176 28.66 -18.44 23.91
C THR A 176 28.90 -19.76 24.66
N GLU A 177 27.95 -20.68 24.60
CA GLU A 177 28.03 -22.00 25.23
C GLU A 177 29.14 -22.87 24.61
N ARG A 178 29.32 -22.80 23.27
CA ARG A 178 30.41 -23.53 22.59
C ARG A 178 31.82 -23.07 22.92
N GLN A 179 32.00 -21.86 23.44
CA GLN A 179 33.31 -21.31 23.80
C GLN A 179 33.68 -21.58 25.26
N THR A 180 32.75 -22.10 26.06
CA THR A 180 32.97 -22.44 27.47
C THR A 180 33.29 -23.94 27.68
N ILE A 181 33.23 -24.73 26.60
CA ILE A 181 33.65 -26.16 26.57
C ILE A 181 35.02 -26.26 25.91
#